data_a30f8f774f6929d476242f0a7674eb60
#
_entry.id   a30f8f774f6929d476242f0a7674eb60
#
_cell.length_a   1.000
_cell.length_b   1.000
_cell.length_c   1.000
_cell.angle_alpha   90.00
_cell.angle_beta   90.00
_cell.angle_gamma   90.00
#
_symmetry.space_group_name_H-M   'P 1'
#
loop_
_entity.id
_entity.type
_entity.pdbx_description
1 polymer ?
#
loop_
_entity_poly.entity_id
_entity_poly.type
_entity_poly.pdbx_seq_one_letter_code
_entity_poly.pdbx_strand_id
1 'polypeptide(L)'
;MFETVTGKIISGNLLFAGCCVVYLIWWSVAFRPGYSAAMSIKGGLFLLTAILGVMGLARIIQGCSGADGGMRYMFIIAAGAAIYIVLLLLTNLLMHRQVTTELMLIVFWACMQVCALNALYGEATIGKVAFAVMAAIVVAAAAAGMICYLKYYDLPPMTAFYDGMVPLILFAVVMIGETVYLLLR
;
A
#
# COMPACT_ATOMS: atom_id res chain seq x y z
N MET A 1 -22.83 4.61 9.48
CA MET A 1 -22.15 3.84 8.44
C MET A 1 -20.63 3.74 8.67
N PHE A 2 -19.93 4.80 9.03
CA PHE A 2 -18.45 4.79 9.19
C PHE A 2 -17.92 4.26 10.53
N GLU A 3 -18.78 3.89 11.48
CA GLU A 3 -18.37 3.33 12.78
C GLU A 3 -18.28 1.79 12.79
N THR A 4 -18.84 1.12 11.79
CA THR A 4 -18.72 -0.33 11.61
C THR A 4 -17.32 -0.71 11.16
N VAL A 5 -16.89 -1.97 11.35
CA VAL A 5 -15.61 -2.51 10.84
C VAL A 5 -15.47 -2.22 9.35
N THR A 6 -16.49 -2.57 8.58
CA THR A 6 -16.53 -2.33 7.12
C THR A 6 -16.39 -0.83 6.79
N GLY A 7 -17.12 0.04 7.47
CA GLY A 7 -17.07 1.49 7.25
C GLY A 7 -15.70 2.10 7.57
N LYS A 8 -15.03 1.61 8.61
CA LYS A 8 -13.66 2.02 8.96
C LYS A 8 -12.65 1.57 7.89
N ILE A 9 -12.77 0.35 7.38
CA ILE A 9 -11.90 -0.16 6.31
C ILE A 9 -12.14 0.60 5.01
N ILE A 10 -13.39 0.84 4.61
CA ILE A 10 -13.73 1.65 3.43
C ILE A 10 -13.11 3.05 3.54
N SER A 11 -13.33 3.74 4.66
CA SER A 11 -12.77 5.08 4.86
C SER A 11 -11.24 5.09 4.88
N GLY A 12 -10.62 4.04 5.44
CA GLY A 12 -9.18 3.84 5.44
C GLY A 12 -8.63 3.65 4.03
N ASN A 13 -9.24 2.78 3.24
CA ASN A 13 -8.85 2.54 1.84
C ASN A 13 -8.98 3.81 0.98
N LEU A 14 -10.06 4.59 1.14
CA LEU A 14 -10.24 5.85 0.43
C LEU A 14 -9.18 6.88 0.80
N LEU A 15 -8.84 7.01 2.09
CA LEU A 15 -7.76 7.90 2.55
C LEU A 15 -6.40 7.47 1.99
N PHE A 16 -6.11 6.17 1.96
CA PHE A 16 -4.88 5.67 1.37
C PHE A 16 -4.84 5.82 -0.16
N ALA A 17 -5.94 5.60 -0.85
CA ALA A 17 -6.03 5.87 -2.28
C ALA A 17 -5.77 7.36 -2.55
N GLY A 18 -6.36 8.26 -1.75
CA GLY A 18 -6.07 9.69 -1.77
C GLY A 18 -4.61 10.01 -1.48
N CYS A 19 -4.00 9.32 -0.50
CA CYS A 19 -2.57 9.40 -0.20
C CYS A 19 -1.72 9.04 -1.43
N CYS A 20 -2.03 7.94 -2.12
CA CYS A 20 -1.33 7.54 -3.35
C CYS A 20 -1.45 8.59 -4.45
N VAL A 21 -2.64 9.18 -4.65
CA VAL A 21 -2.86 10.24 -5.65
C VAL A 21 -2.02 11.48 -5.31
N VAL A 22 -2.05 11.94 -4.07
CA VAL A 22 -1.25 13.12 -3.64
C VAL A 22 0.24 12.83 -3.75
N TYR A 23 0.67 11.60 -3.41
CA TYR A 23 2.05 11.19 -3.57
C TYR A 23 2.48 11.13 -5.04
N LEU A 24 1.63 10.67 -5.96
CA LEU A 24 1.88 10.71 -7.40
C LEU A 24 2.06 12.16 -7.92
N ILE A 25 1.26 13.10 -7.41
CA ILE A 25 1.42 14.52 -7.72
C ILE A 25 2.76 15.02 -7.17
N TRP A 26 3.06 14.70 -5.91
CA TRP A 26 4.35 15.04 -5.30
C TRP A 26 5.53 14.45 -6.06
N TRP A 27 5.46 13.17 -6.43
CA TRP A 27 6.48 12.49 -7.23
C TRP A 27 6.71 13.20 -8.57
N SER A 28 5.63 13.57 -9.25
CA SER A 28 5.69 14.31 -10.53
C SER A 28 6.33 15.68 -10.38
N VAL A 29 6.09 16.36 -9.26
CA VAL A 29 6.64 17.69 -8.96
C VAL A 29 8.10 17.61 -8.46
N ALA A 30 8.45 16.53 -7.74
CA ALA A 30 9.76 16.39 -7.10
C ALA A 30 10.83 15.78 -8.00
N PHE A 31 10.46 14.79 -8.83
CA PHE A 31 11.42 13.94 -9.54
C PHE A 31 11.32 13.99 -11.07
N ARG A 32 10.38 14.76 -11.64
CA ARG A 32 10.28 14.88 -13.10
C ARG A 32 11.57 15.49 -13.67
N PRO A 33 12.27 14.80 -14.59
CA PRO A 33 13.48 15.33 -15.21
C PRO A 33 13.21 16.65 -15.94
N GLY A 34 14.10 17.65 -15.72
CA GLY A 34 13.96 18.97 -16.33
C GLY A 34 12.94 19.90 -15.67
N TYR A 35 12.28 19.51 -14.59
CA TYR A 35 11.33 20.34 -13.85
C TYR A 35 11.80 20.60 -12.41
N SER A 36 11.70 21.82 -11.95
CA SER A 36 12.01 22.19 -10.57
C SER A 36 10.90 23.06 -9.99
N ALA A 37 10.17 22.53 -9.04
CA ALA A 37 9.17 23.29 -8.28
C ALA A 37 9.75 23.89 -7.00
N ALA A 38 9.09 24.91 -6.46
CA ALA A 38 9.46 25.53 -5.20
C ALA A 38 9.44 24.50 -4.05
N MET A 39 10.39 24.61 -3.11
CA MET A 39 10.52 23.69 -1.97
C MET A 39 9.27 23.69 -1.08
N SER A 40 8.58 24.80 -0.96
CA SER A 40 7.32 24.91 -0.21
C SER A 40 6.21 24.03 -0.79
N ILE A 41 6.10 23.94 -2.13
CA ILE A 41 5.11 23.09 -2.81
C ILE A 41 5.45 21.62 -2.56
N LYS A 42 6.71 21.22 -2.72
CA LYS A 42 7.17 19.85 -2.47
C LYS A 42 6.92 19.45 -1.02
N GLY A 43 7.26 20.31 -0.06
CA GLY A 43 7.05 20.07 1.37
C GLY A 43 5.58 19.98 1.74
N GLY A 44 4.74 20.86 1.21
CA GLY A 44 3.29 20.85 1.46
C GLY A 44 2.60 19.58 0.94
N LEU A 45 2.93 19.15 -0.29
CA LEU A 45 2.40 17.90 -0.85
C LEU A 45 2.88 16.68 -0.07
N PHE A 46 4.15 16.64 0.33
CA PHE A 46 4.68 15.55 1.14
C PHE A 46 4.00 15.46 2.50
N LEU A 47 3.80 16.60 3.17
CA LEU A 47 3.10 16.67 4.44
C LEU A 47 1.64 16.20 4.31
N LEU A 48 0.94 16.63 3.26
CA LEU A 48 -0.43 16.18 2.98
C LEU A 48 -0.48 14.67 2.74
N THR A 49 0.47 14.11 2.00
CA THR A 49 0.61 12.66 1.81
C THR A 49 0.77 11.94 3.15
N ALA A 50 1.65 12.43 4.02
CA ALA A 50 1.89 11.84 5.34
C ALA A 50 0.62 11.87 6.21
N ILE A 51 -0.11 13.00 6.23
CA ILE A 51 -1.36 13.14 6.98
C ILE A 51 -2.40 12.13 6.47
N LEU A 52 -2.64 12.05 5.17
CA LEU A 52 -3.60 11.11 4.59
C LEU A 52 -3.20 9.65 4.87
N GLY A 53 -1.91 9.32 4.78
CA GLY A 53 -1.39 8.00 5.09
C GLY A 53 -1.61 7.60 6.55
N VAL A 54 -1.28 8.48 7.49
CA VAL A 54 -1.50 8.24 8.93
C VAL A 54 -2.99 8.10 9.27
N MET A 55 -3.84 8.96 8.70
CA MET A 55 -5.28 8.88 8.91
C MET A 55 -5.87 7.59 8.34
N GLY A 56 -5.45 7.20 7.13
CA GLY A 56 -5.87 5.95 6.49
C GLY A 56 -5.46 4.74 7.32
N LEU A 57 -4.20 4.69 7.76
CA LEU A 57 -3.68 3.65 8.64
C LEU A 57 -4.46 3.55 9.95
N ALA A 58 -4.71 4.68 10.61
CA ALA A 58 -5.47 4.71 11.86
C ALA A 58 -6.89 4.14 11.68
N ARG A 59 -7.56 4.45 10.56
CA ARG A 59 -8.88 3.91 10.23
C ARG A 59 -8.85 2.40 10.00
N ILE A 60 -7.89 1.88 9.26
CA ILE A 60 -7.75 0.43 9.02
C ILE A 60 -7.44 -0.30 10.33
N ILE A 61 -6.51 0.21 11.15
CA ILE A 61 -6.20 -0.37 12.46
C ILE A 61 -7.47 -0.41 13.35
N GLN A 62 -8.25 0.67 13.40
CA GLN A 62 -9.51 0.71 14.15
C GLN A 62 -10.54 -0.30 13.61
N GLY A 63 -10.56 -0.54 12.30
CA GLY A 63 -11.37 -1.59 11.69
C GLY A 63 -10.91 -2.99 12.12
N CYS A 64 -9.61 -3.26 12.00
CA CYS A 64 -9.03 -4.55 12.39
C CYS A 64 -9.16 -4.82 13.91
N SER A 65 -9.03 -3.81 14.76
CA SER A 65 -9.14 -3.96 16.23
C SER A 65 -10.57 -4.25 16.69
N GLY A 66 -11.58 -3.90 15.90
CA GLY A 66 -12.97 -4.21 16.18
C GLY A 66 -13.41 -5.63 15.81
N ALA A 67 -12.57 -6.36 15.07
CA ALA A 67 -12.88 -7.71 14.58
C ALA A 67 -12.17 -8.78 15.42
N ASP A 68 -12.84 -9.91 15.67
CA ASP A 68 -12.24 -11.08 16.35
C ASP A 68 -11.17 -11.73 15.47
N GLY A 69 -9.91 -11.53 15.78
CA GLY A 69 -8.84 -12.07 14.93
C GLY A 69 -7.42 -11.89 15.43
N GLY A 70 -7.22 -11.55 16.71
CA GLY A 70 -5.93 -11.15 17.28
C GLY A 70 -4.74 -12.05 16.89
N MET A 71 -4.87 -13.37 17.01
CA MET A 71 -3.79 -14.30 16.66
C MET A 71 -3.50 -14.32 15.15
N ARG A 72 -4.53 -14.21 14.30
CA ARG A 72 -4.35 -14.18 12.82
C ARG A 72 -3.60 -12.94 12.36
N TYR A 73 -3.87 -11.78 12.96
CA TYR A 73 -3.11 -10.54 12.65
C TYR A 73 -1.64 -10.67 13.02
N MET A 74 -1.32 -11.29 14.16
CA MET A 74 0.06 -11.54 14.54
C MET A 74 0.79 -12.43 13.52
N PHE A 75 0.13 -13.49 13.01
CA PHE A 75 0.70 -14.32 11.94
C PHE A 75 0.93 -13.54 10.64
N ILE A 76 0.00 -12.70 10.21
CA ILE A 76 0.13 -11.87 9.00
C ILE A 76 1.32 -10.91 9.16
N ILE A 77 1.41 -10.22 10.30
CA ILE A 77 2.50 -9.27 10.58
C ILE A 77 3.84 -10.01 10.66
N ALA A 78 3.90 -11.15 11.35
CA ALA A 78 5.12 -11.96 11.46
C ALA A 78 5.58 -12.49 10.10
N ALA A 79 4.65 -12.98 9.27
CA ALA A 79 4.93 -13.41 7.90
C ALA A 79 5.44 -12.24 7.05
N GLY A 80 4.82 -11.07 7.15
CA GLY A 80 5.28 -9.86 6.47
C GLY A 80 6.68 -9.43 6.90
N ALA A 81 6.96 -9.46 8.20
CA ALA A 81 8.29 -9.17 8.73
C ALA A 81 9.34 -10.17 8.23
N ALA A 82 9.01 -11.45 8.19
CA ALA A 82 9.89 -12.49 7.66
C ALA A 82 10.15 -12.30 6.16
N ILE A 83 9.11 -12.01 5.37
CA ILE A 83 9.23 -11.69 3.93
C ILE A 83 10.13 -10.46 3.74
N TYR A 84 9.91 -9.40 4.53
CA TYR A 84 10.74 -8.19 4.45
C TYR A 84 12.21 -8.50 4.75
N ILE A 85 12.52 -9.27 5.80
CA ILE A 85 13.88 -9.66 6.14
C ILE A 85 14.52 -10.48 4.99
N VAL A 86 13.79 -11.45 4.43
CA VAL A 86 14.28 -12.24 3.28
C VAL A 86 14.57 -11.34 2.09
N LEU A 87 13.66 -10.44 1.74
CA LEU A 87 13.85 -9.49 0.65
C LEU A 87 15.03 -8.53 0.91
N LEU A 88 15.20 -8.07 2.14
CA LEU A 88 16.31 -7.24 2.58
C LEU A 88 17.64 -7.97 2.36
N LEU A 89 17.73 -9.24 2.78
CA LEU A 89 18.93 -10.06 2.58
C LEU A 89 19.19 -10.32 1.09
N LEU A 90 18.18 -10.67 0.32
CA LEU A 90 18.30 -10.92 -1.13
C LEU A 90 18.77 -9.66 -1.87
N THR A 91 18.17 -8.50 -1.61
CA THR A 91 18.55 -7.25 -2.28
C THR A 91 19.94 -6.77 -1.88
N ASN A 92 20.33 -6.93 -0.62
CA ASN A 92 21.63 -6.50 -0.13
C ASN A 92 22.75 -7.49 -0.54
N LEU A 93 22.55 -8.79 -0.30
CA LEU A 93 23.63 -9.80 -0.49
C LEU A 93 23.77 -10.26 -1.94
N LEU A 94 22.66 -10.46 -2.66
CA LEU A 94 22.70 -10.96 -4.05
C LEU A 94 22.72 -9.86 -5.08
N MET A 95 22.01 -8.76 -4.85
CA MET A 95 21.88 -7.69 -5.83
C MET A 95 22.78 -6.48 -5.52
N HIS A 96 23.46 -6.47 -4.36
CA HIS A 96 24.32 -5.38 -3.90
C HIS A 96 23.63 -4.01 -3.93
N ARG A 97 22.32 -3.96 -3.65
CA ARG A 97 21.49 -2.76 -3.68
C ARG A 97 21.13 -2.32 -2.28
N GLN A 98 21.11 -1.00 -2.08
CA GLN A 98 20.60 -0.45 -0.83
C GLN A 98 19.08 -0.70 -0.73
N VAL A 99 18.67 -1.22 0.42
CA VAL A 99 17.24 -1.34 0.74
C VAL A 99 16.69 0.04 1.03
N THR A 100 15.68 0.44 0.28
CA THR A 100 15.03 1.72 0.42
C THR A 100 13.71 1.59 1.18
N THR A 101 13.16 2.73 1.59
CA THR A 101 11.84 2.81 2.25
C THR A 101 10.72 2.28 1.37
N GLU A 102 10.86 2.30 0.05
CA GLU A 102 9.86 1.80 -0.90
C GLU A 102 9.62 0.30 -0.73
N LEU A 103 10.66 -0.51 -0.55
CA LEU A 103 10.53 -1.94 -0.29
C LEU A 103 9.70 -2.20 0.97
N MET A 104 10.02 -1.45 2.04
CA MET A 104 9.27 -1.55 3.30
C MET A 104 7.81 -1.14 3.12
N LEU A 105 7.55 -0.07 2.37
CA LEU A 105 6.19 0.41 2.12
C LEU A 105 5.35 -0.59 1.31
N ILE A 106 5.94 -1.28 0.32
CA ILE A 106 5.25 -2.31 -0.46
C ILE A 106 4.80 -3.46 0.45
N VAL A 107 5.73 -3.99 1.26
CA VAL A 107 5.42 -5.11 2.18
C VAL A 107 4.42 -4.68 3.23
N PHE A 108 4.61 -3.49 3.83
CA PHE A 108 3.70 -2.94 4.83
C PHE A 108 2.28 -2.77 4.27
N TRP A 109 2.14 -2.19 3.07
CA TRP A 109 0.86 -2.03 2.42
C TRP A 109 0.17 -3.39 2.19
N ALA A 110 0.89 -4.39 1.68
CA ALA A 110 0.33 -5.72 1.46
C ALA A 110 -0.16 -6.37 2.76
N CYS A 111 0.64 -6.31 3.83
CA CYS A 111 0.25 -6.83 5.15
C CYS A 111 -0.98 -6.12 5.69
N MET A 112 -1.04 -4.79 5.58
CA MET A 112 -2.17 -3.98 6.02
C MET A 112 -3.45 -4.37 5.27
N GLN A 113 -3.39 -4.54 3.94
CA GLN A 113 -4.55 -4.94 3.14
C GLN A 113 -5.00 -6.36 3.48
N VAL A 114 -4.08 -7.32 3.65
CA VAL A 114 -4.44 -8.69 4.06
C VAL A 114 -5.07 -8.70 5.46
N CYS A 115 -4.60 -7.86 6.39
CA CYS A 115 -5.25 -7.69 7.71
C CYS A 115 -6.68 -7.13 7.56
N ALA A 116 -6.88 -6.11 6.73
CA ALA A 116 -8.20 -5.54 6.47
C ALA A 116 -9.17 -6.58 5.86
N LEU A 117 -8.71 -7.34 4.87
CA LEU A 117 -9.48 -8.43 4.27
C LEU A 117 -9.81 -9.53 5.29
N ASN A 118 -8.86 -9.87 6.18
CA ASN A 118 -9.12 -10.85 7.25
C ASN A 118 -10.17 -10.34 8.25
N ALA A 119 -10.18 -9.05 8.58
CA ALA A 119 -11.21 -8.44 9.41
C ALA A 119 -12.59 -8.55 8.75
N LEU A 120 -12.71 -8.18 7.47
CA LEU A 120 -13.95 -8.28 6.70
C LEU A 120 -14.45 -9.73 6.58
N TYR A 121 -13.54 -10.69 6.45
CA TYR A 121 -13.88 -12.11 6.43
C TYR A 121 -14.36 -12.60 7.81
N GLY A 122 -13.72 -12.16 8.88
CA GLY A 122 -14.13 -12.47 10.27
C GLY A 122 -15.53 -11.97 10.60
N GLU A 123 -15.88 -10.78 10.13
CA GLU A 123 -17.21 -10.18 10.26
C GLU A 123 -18.25 -10.75 9.25
N ALA A 124 -17.90 -11.80 8.52
CA ALA A 124 -18.72 -12.39 7.45
C ALA A 124 -19.20 -11.37 6.38
N THR A 125 -18.55 -10.21 6.29
CA THR A 125 -18.84 -9.19 5.27
C THR A 125 -18.45 -9.71 3.89
N ILE A 126 -17.36 -10.48 3.78
CA ILE A 126 -16.93 -11.11 2.53
C ILE A 126 -16.87 -12.63 2.71
N GLY A 127 -17.22 -13.36 1.64
CA GLY A 127 -17.15 -14.82 1.63
C GLY A 127 -15.71 -15.31 1.37
N LYS A 128 -15.46 -16.60 1.63
CA LYS A 128 -14.15 -17.25 1.46
C LYS A 128 -13.55 -17.05 0.06
N VAL A 129 -14.36 -17.13 -0.98
CA VAL A 129 -13.90 -16.96 -2.37
C VAL A 129 -13.48 -15.51 -2.62
N ALA A 130 -14.29 -14.54 -2.19
CA ALA A 130 -13.95 -13.12 -2.33
C ALA A 130 -12.67 -12.77 -1.56
N PHE A 131 -12.51 -13.27 -0.33
CA PHE A 131 -11.28 -13.13 0.45
C PHE A 131 -10.07 -13.66 -0.32
N ALA A 132 -10.14 -14.89 -0.84
CA ALA A 132 -9.03 -15.51 -1.57
C ALA A 132 -8.65 -14.74 -2.83
N VAL A 133 -9.65 -14.29 -3.61
CA VAL A 133 -9.42 -13.52 -4.84
C VAL A 133 -8.81 -12.16 -4.51
N MET A 134 -9.36 -11.42 -3.56
CA MET A 134 -8.82 -10.11 -3.16
C MET A 134 -7.41 -10.22 -2.58
N ALA A 135 -7.15 -11.19 -1.72
CA ALA A 135 -5.81 -11.44 -1.19
C ALA A 135 -4.81 -11.77 -2.30
N ALA A 136 -5.21 -12.58 -3.30
CA ALA A 136 -4.37 -12.87 -4.46
C ALA A 136 -4.07 -11.61 -5.29
N ILE A 137 -5.05 -10.71 -5.46
CA ILE A 137 -4.87 -9.42 -6.16
C ILE A 137 -3.88 -8.53 -5.38
N VAL A 138 -4.01 -8.44 -4.05
CA VAL A 138 -3.07 -7.69 -3.19
C VAL A 138 -1.64 -8.22 -3.33
N VAL A 139 -1.47 -9.54 -3.25
CA VAL A 139 -0.15 -10.18 -3.41
C VAL A 139 0.41 -9.95 -4.81
N ALA A 140 -0.39 -10.06 -5.85
CA ALA A 140 0.02 -9.79 -7.23
C ALA A 140 0.45 -8.33 -7.43
N ALA A 141 -0.30 -7.37 -6.87
CA ALA A 141 0.05 -5.95 -6.92
C ALA A 141 1.35 -5.65 -6.16
N ALA A 142 1.55 -6.27 -4.98
CA ALA A 142 2.80 -6.14 -4.23
C ALA A 142 3.99 -6.74 -5.00
N ALA A 143 3.83 -7.91 -5.62
CA ALA A 143 4.86 -8.54 -6.46
C ALA A 143 5.20 -7.67 -7.68
N ALA A 144 4.21 -7.10 -8.35
CA ALA A 144 4.42 -6.15 -9.44
C ALA A 144 5.17 -4.89 -8.97
N GLY A 145 4.79 -4.33 -7.82
CA GLY A 145 5.50 -3.22 -7.18
C GLY A 145 6.97 -3.56 -6.88
N MET A 146 7.22 -4.79 -6.41
CA MET A 146 8.57 -5.28 -6.16
C MET A 146 9.41 -5.37 -7.45
N ILE A 147 8.81 -5.85 -8.54
CA ILE A 147 9.48 -5.93 -9.84
C ILE A 147 9.86 -4.53 -10.34
N CYS A 148 8.95 -3.55 -10.22
CA CYS A 148 9.24 -2.15 -10.53
C CYS A 148 10.40 -1.63 -9.67
N TYR A 149 10.36 -1.85 -8.35
CA TYR A 149 11.44 -1.47 -7.44
C TYR A 149 12.80 -2.04 -7.86
N LEU A 150 12.86 -3.32 -8.22
CA LEU A 150 14.11 -3.98 -8.64
C LEU A 150 14.65 -3.43 -9.94
N LYS A 151 13.79 -3.07 -10.89
CA LYS A 151 14.16 -2.52 -12.19
C LYS A 151 14.53 -1.05 -12.16
N TYR A 152 13.93 -0.29 -11.23
CA TYR A 152 14.03 1.16 -11.15
C TYR A 152 15.48 1.69 -11.30
N TYR A 153 16.44 1.03 -10.65
CA TYR A 153 17.84 1.46 -10.62
C TYR A 153 18.61 1.17 -11.91
N ASP A 154 18.11 0.31 -12.79
CA ASP A 154 18.74 -0.06 -14.05
C ASP A 154 18.14 0.71 -15.25
N LEU A 155 17.10 1.51 -15.01
CA LEU A 155 16.37 2.21 -16.06
C LEU A 155 16.92 3.62 -16.32
N PRO A 156 16.82 4.11 -17.56
CA PRO A 156 17.09 5.51 -17.89
C PRO A 156 16.17 6.44 -17.07
N PRO A 157 16.60 7.70 -16.75
CA PRO A 157 15.89 8.57 -15.82
C PRO A 157 14.40 8.79 -16.11
N MET A 158 14.01 8.97 -17.38
CA MET A 158 12.59 9.13 -17.74
C MET A 158 11.79 7.85 -17.58
N THR A 159 12.38 6.71 -17.93
CA THR A 159 11.71 5.40 -17.77
C THR A 159 11.59 5.06 -16.29
N ALA A 160 12.63 5.29 -15.50
CA ALA A 160 12.62 5.12 -14.04
C ALA A 160 11.54 6.01 -13.38
N PHE A 161 11.38 7.25 -13.84
CA PHE A 161 10.35 8.16 -13.35
C PHE A 161 8.94 7.56 -13.50
N TYR A 162 8.60 7.00 -14.68
CA TYR A 162 7.29 6.36 -14.89
C TYR A 162 7.17 5.02 -14.18
N ASP A 163 8.23 4.23 -14.16
CA ASP A 163 8.25 2.93 -13.48
C ASP A 163 7.98 3.07 -11.97
N GLY A 164 8.56 4.11 -11.33
CA GLY A 164 8.32 4.43 -9.93
C GLY A 164 6.87 4.85 -9.59
N MET A 165 6.08 5.29 -10.58
CA MET A 165 4.65 5.60 -10.40
C MET A 165 3.76 4.35 -10.40
N VAL A 166 4.18 3.27 -11.05
CA VAL A 166 3.37 2.06 -11.28
C VAL A 166 2.88 1.43 -9.97
N PRO A 167 3.72 1.20 -8.94
CA PRO A 167 3.26 0.62 -7.68
C PRO A 167 2.15 1.44 -7.01
N LEU A 168 2.28 2.77 -7.02
CA LEU A 168 1.31 3.67 -6.39
C LEU A 168 -0.05 3.63 -7.11
N ILE A 169 -0.02 3.57 -8.45
CA ILE A 169 -1.22 3.43 -9.27
C ILE A 169 -1.89 2.09 -8.99
N LEU A 170 -1.13 0.99 -8.97
CA LEU A 170 -1.66 -0.34 -8.69
C LEU A 170 -2.30 -0.40 -7.29
N PHE A 171 -1.64 0.14 -6.27
CA PHE A 171 -2.15 0.13 -4.90
C PHE A 171 -3.43 0.97 -4.78
N ALA A 172 -3.48 2.16 -5.40
CA ALA A 172 -4.69 2.97 -5.44
C ALA A 172 -5.85 2.23 -6.14
N VAL A 173 -5.59 1.60 -7.28
CA VAL A 173 -6.61 0.83 -8.04
C VAL A 173 -7.14 -0.34 -7.22
N VAL A 174 -6.28 -1.09 -6.53
CA VAL A 174 -6.70 -2.21 -5.66
C VAL A 174 -7.60 -1.70 -4.55
N MET A 175 -7.20 -0.66 -3.81
CA MET A 175 -7.97 -0.12 -2.70
C MET A 175 -9.31 0.47 -3.15
N ILE A 176 -9.34 1.14 -4.30
CA ILE A 176 -10.60 1.64 -4.90
C ILE A 176 -11.49 0.47 -5.32
N GLY A 177 -10.91 -0.56 -5.96
CA GLY A 177 -11.65 -1.76 -6.38
C GLY A 177 -12.27 -2.50 -5.19
N GLU A 178 -11.53 -2.70 -4.11
CA GLU A 178 -12.04 -3.28 -2.85
C GLU A 178 -13.16 -2.42 -2.26
N THR A 179 -12.98 -1.09 -2.24
CA THR A 179 -14.00 -0.17 -1.74
C THR A 179 -15.27 -0.23 -2.56
N VAL A 180 -15.17 -0.22 -3.89
CA VAL A 180 -16.34 -0.33 -4.79
C VAL A 180 -17.06 -1.66 -4.57
N TYR A 181 -16.32 -2.76 -4.47
CA TYR A 181 -16.92 -4.08 -4.18
C TYR A 181 -17.71 -4.07 -2.86
N LEU A 182 -17.14 -3.46 -1.80
CA LEU A 182 -17.80 -3.39 -0.48
C LEU A 182 -19.02 -2.47 -0.47
N LEU A 183 -19.06 -1.44 -1.31
CA LEU A 183 -20.20 -0.52 -1.43
C LEU A 183 -21.35 -1.10 -2.26
N LEU A 184 -21.05 -2.00 -3.21
CA LEU A 184 -22.06 -2.63 -4.08
C LEU A 184 -22.70 -3.86 -3.44
N ARG A 185 -22.21 -4.32 -2.30
CA ARG A 185 -22.70 -5.49 -1.58
C ARG A 185 -23.57 -5.12 -0.38
#